data_d910f4dab5a2f3684d349cf448aee83a
#
_entry.id   d910f4dab5a2f3684d349cf448aee83a
#
_cell.length_a   1.000
_cell.length_b   1.000
_cell.length_c   1.000
_cell.angle_alpha   90.00
_cell.angle_beta   90.00
_cell.angle_gamma   90.00
#
_symmetry.space_group_name_H-M   'P 1'
#
loop_
_entity.id
_entity.type
_entity.pdbx_description
1 polymer ?
#
loop_
_entity_poly.entity_id
_entity_poly.type
_entity_poly.pdbx_seq_one_letter_code
_entity_poly.pdbx_strand_id
1 'polypeptide(L)'
;MPRPGQVLGLVGTNGIGKSTALKILAAKLKPNLGRFESPPDWEEILAYFRGSELQNYFTKVLEDDIKDHFTKVLEDDIKAVIKPQYVDHIPKAVRGNVGEVLEGKDQRGAVATLLKDLDLEQVLDRNVENLSGGELQRFAIAVVAAQKADVYMIDEPSSYLDVRQRLKAAQVIRSLLDIKNYVIVVEHDLSVLDYLSDFICCLYGKPGAYGVVTLPFSVREGINIFLAGFVPTENLRFREESLTFKVVEQGIAEDDVKKFNNYEYPAMKRTLGNFTMNVEAGSFTDSEIIVMLGENGTGKTTFIRMLAGMMPPDECDGDGELPQYNVSYKPQKISPKFEGTVRQLLHKKIRDSYLHPQFVSDVMKPLTIDPLMDQEVQNLSGGELQRVALALCLGHPADIYLIDEPSAYLDSEQRILASKVIKRFIMHAKKTAFIVEHDFIMATYLADRVIVYEGEPSKCATARTPQSLITGMNLFLSNLDVTFRRDPTNYRPRINKWGSTKDREQKDAGTYYYIDEM
;
A
#
# COMPACT_ATOMS: atom_id res chain seq x y z
N MET A 1 -9.21 -9.81 -19.88
CA MET A 1 -8.15 -9.97 -20.88
C MET A 1 -7.35 -8.70 -20.96
N PRO A 2 -6.01 -8.80 -20.99
CA PRO A 2 -5.19 -7.64 -21.31
C PRO A 2 -5.54 -7.12 -22.70
N ARG A 3 -5.62 -5.81 -22.84
CA ARG A 3 -5.79 -5.15 -24.15
C ARG A 3 -4.58 -4.28 -24.42
N PRO A 4 -4.06 -4.27 -25.66
CA PRO A 4 -2.92 -3.43 -25.99
C PRO A 4 -3.28 -1.94 -25.83
N GLY A 5 -2.31 -1.15 -25.36
CA GLY A 5 -2.51 0.28 -25.10
C GLY A 5 -3.32 0.61 -23.85
N GLN A 6 -3.58 -0.36 -22.98
CA GLN A 6 -4.36 -0.18 -21.75
C GLN A 6 -3.69 -0.89 -20.56
N VAL A 7 -3.86 -0.35 -19.36
CA VAL A 7 -3.41 -0.98 -18.12
C VAL A 7 -4.51 -1.86 -17.55
N LEU A 8 -4.21 -3.15 -17.38
CA LEU A 8 -5.05 -4.08 -16.65
C LEU A 8 -4.59 -4.19 -15.20
N GLY A 9 -5.45 -3.81 -14.27
CA GLY A 9 -5.24 -4.00 -12.83
C GLY A 9 -5.78 -5.33 -12.34
N LEU A 10 -5.06 -5.99 -11.45
CA LEU A 10 -5.50 -7.19 -10.75
C LEU A 10 -5.63 -6.89 -9.25
N VAL A 11 -6.79 -7.17 -8.68
CA VAL A 11 -7.08 -7.01 -7.25
C VAL A 11 -7.60 -8.31 -6.65
N GLY A 12 -7.21 -8.59 -5.42
CA GLY A 12 -7.64 -9.78 -4.68
C GLY A 12 -6.84 -9.95 -3.39
N THR A 13 -7.32 -10.83 -2.51
CA THR A 13 -6.67 -11.12 -1.22
C THR A 13 -5.31 -11.81 -1.40
N ASN A 14 -4.50 -11.82 -0.35
CA ASN A 14 -3.23 -12.55 -0.36
C ASN A 14 -3.47 -14.06 -0.48
N GLY A 15 -2.56 -14.75 -1.21
CA GLY A 15 -2.67 -16.18 -1.44
C GLY A 15 -3.73 -16.61 -2.46
N ILE A 16 -4.47 -15.68 -3.09
CA ILE A 16 -5.50 -16.01 -4.08
C ILE A 16 -4.96 -16.35 -5.48
N GLY A 17 -3.64 -16.18 -5.68
CA GLY A 17 -3.00 -16.54 -6.94
C GLY A 17 -2.70 -15.37 -7.89
N LYS A 18 -2.65 -14.11 -7.44
CA LYS A 18 -2.31 -12.94 -8.28
C LYS A 18 -0.97 -13.11 -9.00
N SER A 19 0.10 -13.39 -8.26
CA SER A 19 1.44 -13.60 -8.86
C SER A 19 1.49 -14.88 -9.71
N THR A 20 0.66 -15.88 -9.41
CA THR A 20 0.48 -17.06 -10.25
C THR A 20 -0.16 -16.70 -11.60
N ALA A 21 -1.20 -15.86 -11.57
CA ALA A 21 -1.83 -15.34 -12.79
C ALA A 21 -0.83 -14.57 -13.67
N LEU A 22 0.03 -13.71 -13.06
CA LEU A 22 1.09 -13.04 -13.81
C LEU A 22 2.07 -14.03 -14.46
N LYS A 23 2.49 -15.06 -13.73
CA LYS A 23 3.41 -16.10 -14.27
C LYS A 23 2.77 -16.90 -15.42
N ILE A 24 1.46 -17.17 -15.33
CA ILE A 24 0.71 -17.84 -16.39
C ILE A 24 0.62 -16.92 -17.62
N LEU A 25 0.26 -15.65 -17.44
CA LEU A 25 0.19 -14.68 -18.52
C LEU A 25 1.57 -14.41 -19.16
N ALA A 26 2.65 -14.56 -18.42
CA ALA A 26 4.03 -14.49 -18.94
C ALA A 26 4.52 -15.79 -19.59
N ALA A 27 3.66 -16.79 -19.73
CA ALA A 27 4.00 -18.14 -20.16
C ALA A 27 5.09 -18.87 -19.34
N LYS A 28 5.45 -18.31 -18.16
CA LYS A 28 6.43 -18.91 -17.24
C LYS A 28 5.85 -20.05 -16.39
N LEU A 29 4.52 -20.18 -16.37
CA LEU A 29 3.80 -21.24 -15.68
C LEU A 29 2.63 -21.68 -16.54
N LYS A 30 2.50 -23.00 -16.77
CA LYS A 30 1.37 -23.58 -17.50
C LYS A 30 0.15 -23.67 -16.60
N PRO A 31 -1.05 -23.21 -17.04
CA PRO A 31 -2.29 -23.48 -16.31
C PRO A 31 -2.59 -24.98 -16.35
N ASN A 32 -2.96 -25.54 -15.22
CA ASN A 32 -3.23 -26.98 -15.13
C ASN A 32 -4.64 -27.42 -15.56
N LEU A 33 -5.53 -26.46 -15.82
CA LEU A 33 -6.94 -26.67 -16.21
C LEU A 33 -7.68 -27.66 -15.29
N GLY A 34 -7.29 -27.71 -13.99
CA GLY A 34 -7.85 -28.65 -13.00
C GLY A 34 -7.23 -30.05 -12.99
N ARG A 35 -6.23 -30.32 -13.85
CA ARG A 35 -5.51 -31.60 -13.90
C ARG A 35 -4.21 -31.50 -13.12
N PHE A 36 -4.18 -31.96 -11.88
CA PHE A 36 -3.02 -31.83 -10.98
C PHE A 36 -1.96 -32.92 -11.26
N GLU A 37 -2.37 -34.15 -11.57
CA GLU A 37 -1.47 -35.29 -11.76
C GLU A 37 -0.83 -35.31 -13.15
N SER A 38 -1.56 -34.85 -14.17
CA SER A 38 -1.08 -34.77 -15.55
C SER A 38 -1.46 -33.40 -16.16
N PRO A 39 -0.68 -32.34 -15.87
CA PRO A 39 -0.97 -31.01 -16.39
C PRO A 39 -0.93 -31.00 -17.91
N PRO A 40 -1.83 -30.25 -18.58
CA PRO A 40 -1.92 -30.20 -20.04
C PRO A 40 -0.69 -29.56 -20.65
N ASP A 41 -0.40 -29.88 -21.90
CA ASP A 41 0.57 -29.15 -22.69
C ASP A 41 -0.02 -27.84 -23.28
N TRP A 42 0.83 -27.04 -23.93
CA TRP A 42 0.38 -25.78 -24.49
C TRP A 42 -0.62 -25.94 -25.65
N GLU A 43 -0.55 -27.03 -26.40
CA GLU A 43 -1.49 -27.31 -27.50
C GLU A 43 -2.89 -27.57 -26.94
N GLU A 44 -3.01 -28.36 -25.88
CA GLU A 44 -4.27 -28.60 -25.16
C GLU A 44 -4.82 -27.33 -24.52
N ILE A 45 -3.93 -26.48 -23.94
CA ILE A 45 -4.31 -25.20 -23.34
C ILE A 45 -4.87 -24.25 -24.41
N LEU A 46 -4.19 -24.12 -25.55
CA LEU A 46 -4.67 -23.30 -26.67
C LEU A 46 -5.98 -23.81 -27.24
N ALA A 47 -6.14 -25.14 -27.34
CA ALA A 47 -7.39 -25.76 -27.78
C ALA A 47 -8.54 -25.50 -26.81
N TYR A 48 -8.28 -25.52 -25.49
CA TYR A 48 -9.25 -25.20 -24.44
C TYR A 48 -9.76 -23.74 -24.55
N PHE A 49 -8.86 -22.79 -24.85
CA PHE A 49 -9.21 -21.39 -25.01
C PHE A 49 -9.63 -21.01 -26.45
N ARG A 50 -9.92 -22.00 -27.29
CA ARG A 50 -10.25 -21.78 -28.71
C ARG A 50 -11.37 -20.76 -28.90
N GLY A 51 -11.13 -19.78 -29.77
CA GLY A 51 -12.08 -18.70 -30.08
C GLY A 51 -12.11 -17.56 -29.05
N SER A 52 -11.27 -17.59 -28.02
CA SER A 52 -11.15 -16.53 -27.03
C SER A 52 -9.97 -15.59 -27.32
N GLU A 53 -10.00 -14.38 -26.77
CA GLU A 53 -8.85 -13.46 -26.81
C GLU A 53 -7.60 -14.05 -26.12
N LEU A 54 -7.77 -14.98 -25.15
CA LEU A 54 -6.66 -15.70 -24.51
C LEU A 54 -5.92 -16.63 -25.45
N GLN A 55 -6.63 -17.29 -26.33
CA GLN A 55 -5.98 -18.09 -27.36
C GLN A 55 -5.04 -17.23 -28.19
N ASN A 56 -5.54 -16.10 -28.72
CA ASN A 56 -4.74 -15.20 -29.54
C ASN A 56 -3.55 -14.63 -28.76
N TYR A 57 -3.76 -14.31 -27.48
CA TYR A 57 -2.69 -13.83 -26.60
C TYR A 57 -1.63 -14.89 -26.37
N PHE A 58 -1.99 -16.10 -25.94
CA PHE A 58 -1.03 -17.17 -25.70
C PHE A 58 -0.36 -17.67 -26.99
N THR A 59 -1.07 -17.70 -28.10
CA THR A 59 -0.46 -18.05 -29.39
C THR A 59 0.69 -17.09 -29.70
N LYS A 60 0.47 -15.78 -29.54
CA LYS A 60 1.52 -14.78 -29.76
C LYS A 60 2.69 -14.93 -28.77
N VAL A 61 2.40 -15.13 -27.47
CA VAL A 61 3.43 -15.25 -26.42
C VAL A 61 4.25 -16.54 -26.54
N LEU A 62 3.67 -17.60 -27.13
CA LEU A 62 4.31 -18.92 -27.25
C LEU A 62 4.98 -19.16 -28.59
N GLU A 63 4.78 -18.30 -29.57
CA GLU A 63 5.41 -18.44 -30.90
C GLU A 63 6.93 -18.50 -30.81
N ASP A 64 7.54 -18.03 -29.70
CA ASP A 64 8.96 -18.14 -29.41
C ASP A 64 9.41 -19.53 -28.93
N ASP A 65 8.66 -20.16 -28.03
CA ASP A 65 9.03 -21.47 -27.46
C ASP A 65 8.83 -22.63 -28.44
N ILE A 66 7.95 -22.46 -29.45
CA ILE A 66 7.63 -23.49 -30.45
C ILE A 66 8.58 -23.43 -31.65
N LYS A 67 9.20 -22.27 -31.92
CA LYS A 67 10.07 -22.06 -33.09
C LYS A 67 11.48 -22.66 -32.99
N ASP A 68 11.91 -23.16 -31.83
CA ASP A 68 13.20 -23.81 -31.71
C ASP A 68 13.28 -25.16 -32.49
N HIS A 69 12.16 -25.63 -33.06
CA HIS A 69 12.14 -26.85 -33.85
C HIS A 69 11.87 -26.70 -35.35
N PHE A 70 11.31 -25.58 -35.82
CA PHE A 70 11.10 -25.38 -37.26
C PHE A 70 11.17 -23.91 -37.69
N THR A 71 12.24 -23.58 -38.42
CA THR A 71 12.43 -22.40 -39.29
C THR A 71 12.56 -21.00 -38.65
N LYS A 72 13.82 -20.56 -38.54
CA LYS A 72 14.22 -19.14 -38.59
C LYS A 72 13.71 -18.48 -39.87
N VAL A 73 12.64 -17.77 -39.84
CA VAL A 73 12.36 -16.60 -40.75
C VAL A 73 11.11 -15.85 -40.24
N LEU A 74 11.32 -14.59 -39.83
CA LEU A 74 10.39 -13.46 -39.79
C LEU A 74 9.33 -13.36 -38.65
N GLU A 75 9.63 -12.42 -37.77
CA GLU A 75 8.77 -11.38 -37.17
C GLU A 75 8.12 -11.62 -35.80
N ASP A 76 8.60 -10.77 -34.86
CA ASP A 76 7.97 -10.28 -33.63
C ASP A 76 7.75 -11.28 -32.47
N ASP A 77 8.86 -11.60 -31.84
CA ASP A 77 8.93 -12.29 -30.55
C ASP A 77 8.31 -11.43 -29.44
N ILE A 78 7.21 -11.84 -28.80
CA ILE A 78 6.63 -11.11 -27.67
C ILE A 78 7.51 -11.25 -26.43
N LYS A 79 8.20 -10.17 -26.09
CA LYS A 79 9.07 -10.10 -24.92
C LYS A 79 8.27 -9.66 -23.69
N ALA A 80 8.16 -10.55 -22.68
CA ALA A 80 7.54 -10.24 -21.40
C ALA A 80 8.59 -9.91 -20.32
N VAL A 81 8.45 -8.77 -19.66
CA VAL A 81 9.30 -8.34 -18.54
C VAL A 81 8.46 -8.25 -17.27
N ILE A 82 8.97 -8.83 -16.18
CA ILE A 82 8.28 -8.86 -14.88
C ILE A 82 9.10 -8.12 -13.83
N LYS A 83 8.47 -7.15 -13.14
CA LYS A 83 8.95 -6.62 -11.86
C LYS A 83 8.43 -7.55 -10.76
N PRO A 84 9.31 -8.23 -10.00
CA PRO A 84 8.89 -9.16 -8.95
C PRO A 84 8.32 -8.43 -7.73
N GLN A 85 7.48 -9.11 -6.95
CA GLN A 85 6.92 -8.59 -5.69
C GLN A 85 8.03 -8.28 -4.66
N TYR A 86 8.91 -9.23 -4.41
CA TYR A 86 9.95 -9.10 -3.38
C TYR A 86 11.24 -8.51 -3.95
N VAL A 87 11.42 -7.21 -3.78
CA VAL A 87 12.63 -6.50 -4.24
C VAL A 87 13.85 -6.78 -3.37
N ASP A 88 13.67 -7.21 -2.11
CA ASP A 88 14.75 -7.56 -1.17
C ASP A 88 15.65 -8.71 -1.66
N HIS A 89 15.21 -9.45 -2.67
CA HIS A 89 16.03 -10.48 -3.31
C HIS A 89 16.93 -9.95 -4.44
N ILE A 90 16.66 -8.74 -4.95
CA ILE A 90 17.43 -8.14 -6.06
C ILE A 90 18.92 -7.98 -5.70
N PRO A 91 19.31 -7.51 -4.51
CA PRO A 91 20.72 -7.40 -4.13
C PRO A 91 21.51 -8.72 -4.15
N LYS A 92 20.82 -9.86 -4.01
CA LYS A 92 21.43 -11.18 -4.09
C LYS A 92 21.74 -11.62 -5.53
N ALA A 93 20.97 -11.10 -6.49
CA ALA A 93 21.04 -11.49 -7.90
C ALA A 93 21.75 -10.46 -8.78
N VAL A 94 21.76 -9.18 -8.39
CA VAL A 94 22.30 -8.06 -9.17
C VAL A 94 23.44 -7.41 -8.38
N ARG A 95 24.62 -7.34 -8.98
CA ARG A 95 25.81 -6.67 -8.44
C ARG A 95 26.19 -5.50 -9.32
N GLY A 96 26.82 -4.49 -8.74
CA GLY A 96 27.24 -3.28 -9.40
C GLY A 96 26.54 -2.02 -8.88
N ASN A 97 26.87 -0.86 -9.44
CA ASN A 97 26.20 0.38 -9.08
C ASN A 97 24.89 0.56 -9.88
N VAL A 98 24.02 1.42 -9.35
CA VAL A 98 22.69 1.68 -9.94
C VAL A 98 22.80 2.17 -11.38
N GLY A 99 23.74 3.09 -11.67
CA GLY A 99 23.94 3.68 -13.00
C GLY A 99 24.35 2.61 -14.02
N GLU A 100 25.40 1.83 -13.73
CA GLU A 100 25.89 0.78 -14.63
C GLU A 100 24.84 -0.27 -14.96
N VAL A 101 24.06 -0.69 -13.95
CA VAL A 101 23.00 -1.69 -14.16
C VAL A 101 21.88 -1.13 -15.03
N LEU A 102 21.47 0.14 -14.82
CA LEU A 102 20.42 0.78 -15.62
C LEU A 102 20.89 1.01 -17.07
N GLU A 103 22.09 1.54 -17.28
CA GLU A 103 22.66 1.73 -18.61
C GLU A 103 22.79 0.42 -19.38
N GLY A 104 23.24 -0.65 -18.71
CA GLY A 104 23.33 -1.99 -19.31
C GLY A 104 21.97 -2.61 -19.68
N LYS A 105 20.87 -2.09 -19.16
CA LYS A 105 19.51 -2.55 -19.46
C LYS A 105 18.72 -1.58 -20.33
N ASP A 106 19.29 -0.41 -20.66
CA ASP A 106 18.60 0.61 -21.43
C ASP A 106 18.45 0.22 -22.91
N GLN A 107 17.27 -0.20 -23.27
CA GLN A 107 16.88 -0.54 -24.65
C GLN A 107 15.99 0.54 -25.27
N ARG A 108 15.59 1.56 -24.49
CA ARG A 108 14.66 2.60 -24.89
C ARG A 108 15.29 4.00 -24.93
N GLY A 109 16.54 4.16 -24.46
CA GLY A 109 17.17 5.46 -24.28
C GLY A 109 16.45 6.32 -23.23
N ALA A 110 15.83 5.70 -22.23
CA ALA A 110 14.95 6.36 -21.27
C ALA A 110 15.58 6.56 -19.89
N VAL A 111 16.80 6.07 -19.64
CA VAL A 111 17.43 6.06 -18.31
C VAL A 111 17.48 7.45 -17.71
N ALA A 112 17.92 8.48 -18.44
CA ALA A 112 18.00 9.85 -17.92
C ALA A 112 16.65 10.39 -17.40
N THR A 113 15.58 10.12 -18.14
CA THR A 113 14.20 10.51 -17.73
C THR A 113 13.74 9.70 -16.52
N LEU A 114 13.97 8.38 -16.52
CA LEU A 114 13.59 7.48 -15.43
C LEU A 114 14.29 7.82 -14.12
N LEU A 115 15.58 8.21 -14.17
CA LEU A 115 16.33 8.63 -13.00
C LEU A 115 15.71 9.86 -12.34
N LYS A 116 15.31 10.84 -13.15
CA LYS A 116 14.64 12.06 -12.68
C LYS A 116 13.23 11.76 -12.15
N ASP A 117 12.42 11.01 -12.91
CA ASP A 117 11.03 10.75 -12.58
C ASP A 117 10.89 9.88 -11.33
N LEU A 118 11.86 9.00 -11.08
CA LEU A 118 11.88 8.11 -9.92
C LEU A 118 12.80 8.57 -8.79
N ASP A 119 13.35 9.80 -8.85
CA ASP A 119 14.27 10.36 -7.84
C ASP A 119 15.46 9.41 -7.52
N LEU A 120 16.10 8.87 -8.56
CA LEU A 120 17.24 7.94 -8.42
C LEU A 120 18.60 8.61 -8.68
N GLU A 121 18.64 9.89 -9.09
CA GLU A 121 19.88 10.61 -9.41
C GLU A 121 20.88 10.61 -8.25
N GLN A 122 20.38 10.73 -7.01
CA GLN A 122 21.24 10.78 -5.80
C GLN A 122 21.86 9.42 -5.41
N VAL A 123 21.44 8.32 -6.03
CA VAL A 123 21.90 6.96 -5.69
C VAL A 123 22.62 6.27 -6.83
N LEU A 124 22.92 7.01 -7.92
CA LEU A 124 23.56 6.48 -9.13
C LEU A 124 24.86 5.73 -8.84
N ASP A 125 25.71 6.30 -7.99
CA ASP A 125 27.03 5.76 -7.65
C ASP A 125 26.98 4.72 -6.53
N ARG A 126 25.79 4.47 -5.94
CA ARG A 126 25.64 3.47 -4.89
C ARG A 126 25.50 2.08 -5.47
N ASN A 127 26.08 1.11 -4.78
CA ASN A 127 25.85 -0.30 -5.08
C ASN A 127 24.40 -0.68 -4.74
N VAL A 128 23.81 -1.55 -5.57
CA VAL A 128 22.43 -2.03 -5.40
C VAL A 128 22.21 -2.67 -4.02
N GLU A 129 23.25 -3.28 -3.43
CA GLU A 129 23.21 -3.88 -2.09
C GLU A 129 22.98 -2.86 -0.96
N ASN A 130 23.31 -1.58 -1.19
CA ASN A 130 23.23 -0.51 -0.20
C ASN A 130 21.98 0.37 -0.34
N LEU A 131 21.03 -0.03 -1.20
CA LEU A 131 19.78 0.69 -1.38
C LEU A 131 18.78 0.38 -0.26
N SER A 132 18.07 1.40 0.17
CA SER A 132 16.88 1.23 1.03
C SER A 132 15.75 0.52 0.28
N GLY A 133 14.77 -0.03 0.99
CA GLY A 133 13.62 -0.72 0.38
C GLY A 133 12.87 0.14 -0.65
N GLY A 134 12.66 1.43 -0.37
CA GLY A 134 12.03 2.36 -1.30
C GLY A 134 12.88 2.69 -2.52
N GLU A 135 14.21 2.88 -2.34
CA GLU A 135 15.15 3.08 -3.44
C GLU A 135 15.23 1.84 -4.33
N LEU A 136 15.28 0.65 -3.71
CA LEU A 136 15.30 -0.63 -4.41
C LEU A 136 14.02 -0.89 -5.21
N GLN A 137 12.87 -0.49 -4.66
CA GLN A 137 11.60 -0.57 -5.37
C GLN A 137 11.55 0.33 -6.60
N ARG A 138 11.98 1.60 -6.47
CA ARG A 138 12.06 2.54 -7.59
C ARG A 138 13.08 2.09 -8.64
N PHE A 139 14.24 1.58 -8.20
CA PHE A 139 15.23 0.97 -9.07
C PHE A 139 14.67 -0.22 -9.86
N ALA A 140 13.93 -1.13 -9.21
CA ALA A 140 13.30 -2.26 -9.88
C ALA A 140 12.29 -1.82 -10.96
N ILE A 141 11.50 -0.76 -10.69
CA ILE A 141 10.60 -0.16 -11.68
C ILE A 141 11.40 0.45 -12.84
N ALA A 142 12.49 1.18 -12.55
CA ALA A 142 13.36 1.77 -13.57
C ALA A 142 13.98 0.70 -14.49
N VAL A 143 14.49 -0.40 -13.92
CA VAL A 143 15.07 -1.53 -14.68
C VAL A 143 14.05 -2.14 -15.64
N VAL A 144 12.80 -2.29 -15.21
CA VAL A 144 11.72 -2.81 -16.07
C VAL A 144 11.34 -1.78 -17.14
N ALA A 145 11.23 -0.51 -16.77
CA ALA A 145 10.84 0.57 -17.67
C ALA A 145 11.91 0.93 -18.72
N ALA A 146 13.19 0.69 -18.45
CA ALA A 146 14.28 0.88 -19.38
C ALA A 146 14.33 -0.18 -20.50
N GLN A 147 13.74 -1.35 -20.28
CA GLN A 147 13.73 -2.42 -21.27
C GLN A 147 12.60 -2.21 -22.29
N LYS A 148 12.84 -2.62 -23.54
CA LYS A 148 11.79 -2.72 -24.55
C LYS A 148 11.11 -4.07 -24.42
N ALA A 149 9.80 -4.05 -24.19
CA ALA A 149 8.99 -5.25 -24.05
C ALA A 149 7.58 -5.06 -24.64
N ASP A 150 6.93 -6.16 -25.02
CA ASP A 150 5.56 -6.17 -25.50
C ASP A 150 4.57 -6.35 -24.34
N VAL A 151 5.02 -7.01 -23.27
CA VAL A 151 4.23 -7.21 -22.06
C VAL A 151 5.03 -6.77 -20.84
N TYR A 152 4.54 -5.77 -20.14
CA TYR A 152 5.06 -5.33 -18.85
C TYR A 152 4.17 -5.84 -17.74
N MET A 153 4.73 -6.58 -16.81
CA MET A 153 4.04 -7.11 -15.64
C MET A 153 4.67 -6.56 -14.37
N ILE A 154 3.88 -5.92 -13.54
CA ILE A 154 4.37 -5.21 -12.37
C ILE A 154 3.62 -5.68 -11.14
N ASP A 155 4.33 -6.35 -10.24
CA ASP A 155 3.76 -6.89 -9.01
C ASP A 155 4.07 -5.96 -7.84
N GLU A 156 3.02 -5.38 -7.26
CA GLU A 156 3.04 -4.46 -6.11
C GLU A 156 4.05 -3.30 -6.26
N PRO A 157 3.84 -2.36 -7.19
CA PRO A 157 4.76 -1.23 -7.38
C PRO A 157 4.77 -0.23 -6.23
N SER A 158 3.73 -0.14 -5.41
CA SER A 158 3.61 0.84 -4.33
C SER A 158 4.28 0.45 -3.01
N SER A 159 4.71 -0.80 -2.86
CA SER A 159 5.35 -1.29 -1.64
C SER A 159 6.60 -0.46 -1.29
N TYR A 160 6.80 -0.12 -0.01
CA TYR A 160 7.90 0.71 0.53
C TYR A 160 7.91 2.18 0.06
N LEU A 161 6.99 2.60 -0.79
CA LEU A 161 6.94 3.95 -1.33
C LEU A 161 5.97 4.82 -0.52
N ASP A 162 6.36 6.07 -0.30
CA ASP A 162 5.43 7.09 0.17
C ASP A 162 4.46 7.53 -0.95
N VAL A 163 3.49 8.35 -0.58
CA VAL A 163 2.43 8.77 -1.49
C VAL A 163 2.96 9.40 -2.77
N ARG A 164 3.94 10.33 -2.66
CA ARG A 164 4.53 11.02 -3.81
C ARG A 164 5.23 10.03 -4.73
N GLN A 165 6.03 9.14 -4.15
CA GLN A 165 6.76 8.12 -4.88
C GLN A 165 5.82 7.10 -5.56
N ARG A 166 4.71 6.72 -4.91
CA ARG A 166 3.67 5.86 -5.51
C ARG A 166 3.08 6.48 -6.77
N LEU A 167 2.76 7.77 -6.72
CA LEU A 167 2.19 8.48 -7.87
C LEU A 167 3.20 8.64 -9.01
N LYS A 168 4.46 8.97 -8.71
CA LYS A 168 5.54 9.00 -9.70
C LYS A 168 5.75 7.63 -10.34
N ALA A 169 5.80 6.57 -9.55
CA ALA A 169 5.88 5.21 -10.06
C ALA A 169 4.70 4.86 -10.98
N ALA A 170 3.49 5.26 -10.59
CA ALA A 170 2.30 5.07 -11.41
C ALA A 170 2.36 5.83 -12.74
N GLN A 171 2.87 7.07 -12.74
CA GLN A 171 3.08 7.85 -13.96
C GLN A 171 4.10 7.18 -14.89
N VAL A 172 5.23 6.72 -14.36
CA VAL A 172 6.24 5.97 -15.11
C VAL A 172 5.65 4.69 -15.71
N ILE A 173 4.88 3.92 -14.93
CA ILE A 173 4.21 2.71 -15.44
C ILE A 173 3.23 3.04 -16.57
N ARG A 174 2.45 4.11 -16.43
CA ARG A 174 1.56 4.55 -17.52
C ARG A 174 2.31 5.06 -18.75
N SER A 175 3.52 5.62 -18.62
CA SER A 175 4.34 6.03 -19.74
C SER A 175 4.89 4.85 -20.57
N LEU A 176 4.76 3.62 -20.07
CA LEU A 176 5.09 2.39 -20.82
C LEU A 176 4.05 2.05 -21.89
N LEU A 177 2.85 2.65 -21.82
CA LEU A 177 1.76 2.34 -22.75
C LEU A 177 2.11 2.75 -24.17
N ASP A 178 1.97 1.80 -25.07
CA ASP A 178 2.00 1.99 -26.51
C ASP A 178 0.85 1.19 -27.14
N ILE A 179 0.47 1.51 -28.37
CA ILE A 179 -0.66 0.88 -29.08
C ILE A 179 -0.50 -0.64 -29.19
N LYS A 180 0.75 -1.13 -29.15
CA LYS A 180 1.06 -2.55 -29.38
C LYS A 180 1.33 -3.34 -28.10
N ASN A 181 1.65 -2.69 -26.97
CA ASN A 181 2.08 -3.38 -25.77
C ASN A 181 0.96 -3.57 -24.72
N TYR A 182 1.19 -4.50 -23.81
CA TYR A 182 0.30 -4.82 -22.70
C TYR A 182 0.96 -4.41 -21.37
N VAL A 183 0.21 -3.79 -20.49
CA VAL A 183 0.66 -3.47 -19.12
C VAL A 183 -0.30 -4.11 -18.14
N ILE A 184 0.22 -4.98 -17.27
CA ILE A 184 -0.55 -5.69 -16.25
C ILE A 184 0.04 -5.37 -14.89
N VAL A 185 -0.79 -4.92 -13.96
CA VAL A 185 -0.36 -4.48 -12.64
C VAL A 185 -1.15 -5.22 -11.56
N VAL A 186 -0.46 -5.76 -10.58
CA VAL A 186 -1.04 -6.24 -9.32
C VAL A 186 -0.81 -5.17 -8.26
N GLU A 187 -1.85 -4.70 -7.58
CA GLU A 187 -1.72 -3.66 -6.57
C GLU A 187 -2.73 -3.86 -5.42
N HIS A 188 -2.27 -3.56 -4.20
CA HIS A 188 -3.08 -3.61 -2.99
C HIS A 188 -3.60 -2.24 -2.55
N ASP A 189 -2.92 -1.16 -2.92
CA ASP A 189 -3.42 0.19 -2.73
C ASP A 189 -4.48 0.49 -3.80
N LEU A 190 -5.74 0.50 -3.37
CA LEU A 190 -6.88 0.70 -4.29
C LEU A 190 -6.90 2.12 -4.88
N SER A 191 -6.30 3.11 -4.21
CA SER A 191 -6.20 4.48 -4.74
C SER A 191 -5.19 4.55 -5.88
N VAL A 192 -4.04 3.91 -5.70
CA VAL A 192 -3.01 3.79 -6.74
C VAL A 192 -3.52 2.93 -7.89
N LEU A 193 -4.21 1.83 -7.60
CA LEU A 193 -4.80 0.96 -8.62
C LEU A 193 -5.85 1.71 -9.47
N ASP A 194 -6.70 2.53 -8.82
CA ASP A 194 -7.70 3.38 -9.51
C ASP A 194 -7.02 4.41 -10.44
N TYR A 195 -5.93 5.01 -9.99
CA TYR A 195 -5.17 5.96 -10.81
C TYR A 195 -4.45 5.29 -12.00
N LEU A 196 -3.88 4.11 -11.77
CA LEU A 196 -3.02 3.39 -12.69
C LEU A 196 -3.80 2.70 -13.81
N SER A 197 -4.91 2.04 -13.46
CA SER A 197 -5.59 1.09 -14.34
C SER A 197 -6.62 1.75 -15.26
N ASP A 198 -6.91 1.08 -16.38
CA ASP A 198 -8.02 1.38 -17.26
C ASP A 198 -9.14 0.34 -17.10
N PHE A 199 -8.76 -0.91 -16.80
CA PHE A 199 -9.65 -2.02 -16.46
C PHE A 199 -9.14 -2.78 -15.26
N ILE A 200 -10.04 -3.45 -14.53
CA ILE A 200 -9.71 -4.26 -13.35
C ILE A 200 -10.36 -5.64 -13.47
N CYS A 201 -9.59 -6.68 -13.17
CA CYS A 201 -10.10 -8.00 -12.88
C CYS A 201 -9.99 -8.26 -11.37
N CYS A 202 -11.06 -8.75 -10.78
CA CYS A 202 -11.06 -9.22 -9.39
C CYS A 202 -10.68 -10.70 -9.35
N LEU A 203 -9.84 -11.06 -8.38
CA LEU A 203 -9.54 -12.44 -8.08
C LEU A 203 -10.26 -12.83 -6.79
N TYR A 204 -11.01 -13.91 -6.83
CA TYR A 204 -11.74 -14.44 -5.69
C TYR A 204 -11.59 -15.96 -5.60
N GLY A 205 -11.92 -16.55 -4.45
CA GLY A 205 -11.81 -17.97 -4.22
C GLY A 205 -11.34 -18.27 -2.79
N LYS A 206 -10.64 -19.38 -2.61
CA LYS A 206 -10.09 -19.78 -1.32
C LYS A 206 -8.56 -19.64 -1.34
N PRO A 207 -7.99 -18.72 -0.55
CA PRO A 207 -6.54 -18.54 -0.48
C PRO A 207 -5.80 -19.86 -0.22
N GLY A 208 -4.74 -20.09 -0.97
CA GLY A 208 -3.94 -21.32 -0.89
C GLY A 208 -4.56 -22.56 -1.54
N ALA A 209 -5.80 -22.50 -2.03
CA ALA A 209 -6.49 -23.62 -2.66
C ALA A 209 -6.81 -23.35 -4.14
N TYR A 210 -7.59 -22.31 -4.42
CA TYR A 210 -7.92 -21.92 -5.80
C TYR A 210 -8.27 -20.44 -5.90
N GLY A 211 -8.04 -19.86 -7.07
CA GLY A 211 -8.46 -18.50 -7.42
C GLY A 211 -9.14 -18.47 -8.79
N VAL A 212 -10.19 -17.67 -8.89
CA VAL A 212 -10.92 -17.40 -10.13
C VAL A 212 -10.70 -15.95 -10.51
N VAL A 213 -10.43 -15.67 -11.77
CA VAL A 213 -10.25 -14.32 -12.31
C VAL A 213 -11.51 -13.91 -13.04
N THR A 214 -12.12 -12.78 -12.64
CA THR A 214 -13.31 -12.25 -13.32
C THR A 214 -12.99 -11.74 -14.71
N LEU A 215 -14.03 -11.48 -15.48
CA LEU A 215 -13.91 -10.62 -16.68
C LEU A 215 -13.43 -9.21 -16.28
N PRO A 216 -12.79 -8.46 -17.20
CA PRO A 216 -12.35 -7.11 -16.93
C PRO A 216 -13.55 -6.16 -16.83
N PHE A 217 -13.62 -5.42 -15.73
CA PHE A 217 -14.57 -4.36 -15.49
C PHE A 217 -13.91 -2.98 -15.69
N SER A 218 -14.71 -1.93 -15.84
CA SER A 218 -14.20 -0.57 -15.69
C SER A 218 -13.59 -0.38 -14.28
N VAL A 219 -12.59 0.49 -14.15
CA VAL A 219 -11.86 0.67 -12.88
C VAL A 219 -12.79 0.90 -11.70
N ARG A 220 -13.76 1.82 -11.87
CA ARG A 220 -14.73 2.13 -10.81
C ARG A 220 -15.55 0.90 -10.42
N GLU A 221 -16.10 0.23 -11.40
CA GLU A 221 -16.96 -0.93 -11.21
C GLU A 221 -16.19 -2.10 -10.59
N GLY A 222 -15.00 -2.43 -11.11
CA GLY A 222 -14.18 -3.52 -10.58
C GLY A 222 -13.76 -3.31 -9.13
N ILE A 223 -13.37 -2.10 -8.73
CA ILE A 223 -13.06 -1.80 -7.33
C ILE A 223 -14.31 -1.89 -6.47
N ASN A 224 -15.46 -1.40 -6.95
CA ASN A 224 -16.71 -1.48 -6.20
C ASN A 224 -17.19 -2.92 -6.03
N ILE A 225 -17.03 -3.78 -7.05
CA ILE A 225 -17.27 -5.23 -6.96
C ILE A 225 -16.38 -5.86 -5.89
N PHE A 226 -15.08 -5.56 -5.91
CA PHE A 226 -14.16 -6.06 -4.89
C PHE A 226 -14.56 -5.62 -3.48
N LEU A 227 -14.94 -4.36 -3.29
CA LEU A 227 -15.39 -3.82 -2.01
C LEU A 227 -16.74 -4.41 -1.57
N ALA A 228 -17.68 -4.59 -2.49
CA ALA A 228 -18.97 -5.19 -2.19
C ALA A 228 -18.90 -6.70 -1.91
N GLY A 229 -17.83 -7.38 -2.37
CA GLY A 229 -17.71 -8.84 -2.25
C GLY A 229 -18.70 -9.63 -3.10
N PHE A 230 -19.22 -9.01 -4.18
CA PHE A 230 -20.27 -9.58 -5.02
C PHE A 230 -19.99 -9.26 -6.49
N VAL A 231 -20.01 -10.30 -7.35
CA VAL A 231 -19.85 -10.20 -8.81
C VAL A 231 -21.22 -10.24 -9.46
N PRO A 232 -21.75 -9.10 -9.95
CA PRO A 232 -23.13 -9.07 -10.49
C PRO A 232 -23.32 -9.93 -11.74
N THR A 233 -22.31 -9.97 -12.63
CA THR A 233 -22.37 -10.73 -13.90
C THR A 233 -22.49 -12.24 -13.69
N GLU A 234 -21.98 -12.74 -12.58
CA GLU A 234 -21.98 -14.17 -12.25
C GLU A 234 -22.99 -14.50 -11.13
N ASN A 235 -23.67 -13.46 -10.60
CA ASN A 235 -24.56 -13.57 -9.43
C ASN A 235 -23.87 -14.28 -8.26
N LEU A 236 -22.58 -14.01 -8.06
CA LEU A 236 -21.73 -14.70 -7.09
C LEU A 236 -21.29 -13.75 -5.98
N ARG A 237 -21.56 -14.16 -4.73
CA ARG A 237 -21.02 -13.50 -3.54
C ARG A 237 -19.80 -14.26 -3.04
N PHE A 238 -18.63 -13.60 -3.00
CA PHE A 238 -17.37 -14.19 -2.53
C PHE A 238 -16.95 -13.67 -1.13
N ARG A 239 -17.68 -12.66 -0.59
CA ARG A 239 -17.50 -12.16 0.78
C ARG A 239 -18.86 -11.83 1.36
N GLU A 240 -19.11 -12.26 2.61
CA GLU A 240 -20.40 -12.04 3.28
C GLU A 240 -20.65 -10.57 3.60
N GLU A 241 -19.62 -9.88 4.11
CA GLU A 241 -19.67 -8.47 4.46
C GLU A 241 -19.07 -7.58 3.38
N SER A 242 -19.75 -6.48 3.07
CA SER A 242 -19.18 -5.43 2.20
C SER A 242 -18.19 -4.55 2.98
N LEU A 243 -17.13 -4.13 2.29
CA LEU A 243 -16.16 -3.18 2.82
C LEU A 243 -16.65 -1.76 2.52
N THR A 244 -17.45 -1.19 3.40
CA THR A 244 -17.99 0.17 3.25
C THR A 244 -17.15 1.20 3.99
N PHE A 245 -16.99 2.38 3.40
CA PHE A 245 -16.35 3.54 3.98
C PHE A 245 -17.43 4.52 4.42
N LYS A 246 -17.95 4.37 5.64
CA LYS A 246 -18.77 5.42 6.25
C LYS A 246 -17.84 6.43 6.90
N VAL A 247 -17.63 7.56 6.26
CA VAL A 247 -17.01 8.70 6.92
C VAL A 247 -18.10 9.36 7.75
N VAL A 248 -17.94 9.36 9.05
CA VAL A 248 -18.77 10.17 9.95
C VAL A 248 -18.24 11.60 9.82
N GLU A 249 -18.92 12.41 9.04
CA GLU A 249 -18.57 13.82 8.81
C GLU A 249 -18.92 14.75 9.97
N GLN A 250 -19.59 14.24 10.98
CA GLN A 250 -19.90 15.03 12.16
C GLN A 250 -18.62 15.20 12.97
N GLY A 251 -17.96 16.33 12.78
CA GLY A 251 -17.05 16.85 13.79
C GLY A 251 -17.79 16.77 15.13
N ILE A 252 -17.11 16.29 16.15
CA ILE A 252 -17.63 16.28 17.52
C ILE A 252 -18.14 17.68 17.79
N ALA A 253 -19.43 17.83 18.15
CA ALA A 253 -20.01 19.13 18.43
C ALA A 253 -19.16 19.82 19.51
N GLU A 254 -18.94 21.15 19.40
CA GLU A 254 -18.10 21.90 20.35
C GLU A 254 -18.50 21.69 21.82
N ASP A 255 -19.76 21.39 22.08
CA ASP A 255 -20.28 21.09 23.43
C ASP A 255 -19.85 19.71 23.96
N ASP A 256 -19.55 18.75 23.10
CA ASP A 256 -19.02 17.43 23.50
C ASP A 256 -17.51 17.46 23.73
N VAL A 257 -16.78 18.36 23.08
CA VAL A 257 -15.32 18.54 23.27
C VAL A 257 -14.99 18.93 24.72
N LYS A 258 -15.86 19.65 25.41
CA LYS A 258 -15.68 20.03 26.81
C LYS A 258 -15.71 18.87 27.82
N LYS A 259 -16.10 17.67 27.37
CA LYS A 259 -16.15 16.45 28.20
C LYS A 259 -14.90 15.60 28.11
N PHE A 260 -13.98 15.90 27.19
CA PHE A 260 -12.75 15.14 26.99
C PHE A 260 -11.56 15.79 27.69
N ASN A 261 -10.63 14.97 28.16
CA ASN A 261 -9.35 15.47 28.66
C ASN A 261 -8.57 16.06 27.49
N ASN A 262 -8.03 17.24 27.69
CA ASN A 262 -7.16 17.90 26.73
C ASN A 262 -5.71 17.73 27.13
N TYR A 263 -4.88 17.29 26.22
CA TYR A 263 -3.45 17.10 26.38
C TYR A 263 -2.72 18.03 25.42
N GLU A 264 -1.56 18.50 25.82
CA GLU A 264 -0.73 19.40 25.01
C GLU A 264 0.69 18.89 24.95
N TYR A 265 1.33 19.06 23.82
CA TYR A 265 2.77 18.89 23.68
C TYR A 265 3.40 20.20 23.20
N PRO A 266 4.58 20.54 23.74
CA PRO A 266 5.29 21.78 23.41
C PRO A 266 5.90 21.73 22.01
N ALA A 267 6.29 22.90 21.49
CA ALA A 267 7.15 22.94 20.32
C ALA A 267 8.51 22.33 20.65
N MET A 268 9.02 21.53 19.71
CA MET A 268 10.22 20.70 19.90
C MET A 268 11.09 20.72 18.68
N LYS A 269 12.39 20.52 18.89
CA LYS A 269 13.35 20.33 17.81
C LYS A 269 14.24 19.13 18.10
N ARG A 270 14.53 18.37 17.05
CA ARG A 270 15.47 17.25 17.11
C ARG A 270 16.35 17.20 15.87
N THR A 271 17.66 17.05 16.08
CA THR A 271 18.66 16.92 15.03
C THR A 271 19.24 15.50 15.06
N LEU A 272 19.27 14.83 13.93
CA LEU A 272 19.79 13.49 13.73
C LEU A 272 20.83 13.52 12.59
N GLY A 273 22.09 13.65 12.92
CA GLY A 273 23.14 13.86 11.93
C GLY A 273 22.90 15.16 11.13
N ASN A 274 22.64 15.04 9.84
CA ASN A 274 22.37 16.19 8.96
C ASN A 274 20.87 16.51 8.84
N PHE A 275 19.99 15.75 9.49
CA PHE A 275 18.55 15.95 9.45
C PHE A 275 18.07 16.72 10.67
N THR A 276 17.34 17.82 10.47
CA THR A 276 16.70 18.60 11.53
C THR A 276 15.19 18.52 11.41
N MET A 277 14.52 18.14 12.49
CA MET A 277 13.07 18.12 12.60
C MET A 277 12.59 19.16 13.60
N ASN A 278 11.66 20.01 13.17
CA ASN A 278 10.93 20.92 14.01
C ASN A 278 9.50 20.40 14.19
N VAL A 279 8.97 20.49 15.40
CA VAL A 279 7.59 20.13 15.71
C VAL A 279 6.92 21.35 16.29
N GLU A 280 5.84 21.82 15.69
CA GLU A 280 5.02 22.89 16.24
C GLU A 280 4.24 22.38 17.45
N ALA A 281 4.01 23.24 18.44
CA ALA A 281 3.17 22.92 19.59
C ALA A 281 1.78 22.47 19.15
N GLY A 282 1.22 21.50 19.85
CA GLY A 282 -0.09 20.97 19.48
C GLY A 282 -0.86 20.43 20.67
N SER A 283 -2.16 20.24 20.46
CA SER A 283 -3.07 19.66 21.44
C SER A 283 -3.84 18.49 20.86
N PHE A 284 -4.24 17.56 21.71
CA PHE A 284 -5.06 16.41 21.36
C PHE A 284 -5.99 16.03 22.52
N THR A 285 -7.03 15.26 22.21
CA THR A 285 -8.05 14.86 23.17
C THR A 285 -8.19 13.34 23.26
N ASP A 286 -8.87 12.87 24.29
CA ASP A 286 -9.31 11.47 24.36
C ASP A 286 -10.27 11.15 23.19
N SER A 287 -10.33 9.89 22.78
CA SER A 287 -11.17 9.39 21.69
C SER A 287 -10.85 10.02 20.33
N GLU A 288 -9.60 10.34 20.07
CA GLU A 288 -9.14 11.01 18.85
C GLU A 288 -8.07 10.19 18.15
N ILE A 289 -8.14 10.14 16.82
CA ILE A 289 -7.10 9.55 15.97
C ILE A 289 -6.45 10.64 15.14
N ILE A 290 -5.16 10.83 15.33
CA ILE A 290 -4.35 11.79 14.60
C ILE A 290 -3.47 11.03 13.61
N VAL A 291 -3.66 11.27 12.33
CA VAL A 291 -2.86 10.65 11.27
C VAL A 291 -1.74 11.59 10.83
N MET A 292 -0.54 11.07 10.74
CA MET A 292 0.65 11.79 10.31
C MET A 292 0.89 11.56 8.82
N LEU A 293 0.85 12.65 8.04
CA LEU A 293 0.98 12.66 6.59
C LEU A 293 2.26 13.37 6.17
N GLY A 294 3.03 12.77 5.28
CA GLY A 294 4.27 13.38 4.77
C GLY A 294 5.13 12.36 4.01
N GLU A 295 6.13 12.87 3.30
CA GLU A 295 7.08 12.05 2.55
C GLU A 295 7.94 11.18 3.47
N ASN A 296 8.58 10.15 2.93
CA ASN A 296 9.56 9.36 3.66
C ASN A 296 10.78 10.23 4.01
N GLY A 297 11.33 10.03 5.21
CA GLY A 297 12.47 10.82 5.67
C GLY A 297 12.12 12.21 6.23
N THR A 298 10.84 12.54 6.45
CA THR A 298 10.41 13.80 7.09
C THR A 298 10.31 13.72 8.62
N GLY A 299 10.68 12.59 9.23
CA GLY A 299 10.79 12.47 10.69
C GLY A 299 9.53 11.97 11.40
N LYS A 300 8.52 11.42 10.72
CA LYS A 300 7.29 10.88 11.33
C LYS A 300 7.57 9.87 12.44
N THR A 301 8.38 8.85 12.16
CA THR A 301 8.82 7.85 13.15
C THR A 301 9.64 8.49 14.29
N THR A 302 10.41 9.54 14.01
CA THR A 302 11.18 10.29 15.03
C THR A 302 10.23 10.96 16.01
N PHE A 303 9.19 11.63 15.54
CA PHE A 303 8.19 12.24 16.40
C PHE A 303 7.45 11.21 17.27
N ILE A 304 7.03 10.09 16.68
CA ILE A 304 6.45 8.97 17.45
C ILE A 304 7.39 8.53 18.58
N ARG A 305 8.69 8.38 18.31
CA ARG A 305 9.68 7.96 19.33
C ARG A 305 9.89 9.02 20.39
N MET A 306 9.78 10.31 20.05
CA MET A 306 9.83 11.39 21.05
C MET A 306 8.59 11.33 21.96
N LEU A 307 7.39 11.19 21.41
CA LEU A 307 6.15 11.02 22.19
C LEU A 307 6.19 9.75 23.06
N ALA A 308 6.85 8.70 22.59
CA ALA A 308 7.05 7.46 23.35
C ALA A 308 8.10 7.58 24.48
N GLY A 309 8.75 8.73 24.63
CA GLY A 309 9.85 8.90 25.59
C GLY A 309 11.11 8.10 25.26
N MET A 310 11.18 7.50 24.05
CA MET A 310 12.35 6.71 23.62
C MET A 310 13.50 7.58 23.12
N MET A 311 13.21 8.84 22.80
CA MET A 311 14.17 9.79 22.26
C MET A 311 13.83 11.20 22.80
N PRO A 312 14.68 11.82 23.60
CA PRO A 312 14.43 13.18 24.08
C PRO A 312 14.61 14.19 22.93
N PRO A 313 13.86 15.31 22.89
CA PRO A 313 14.15 16.43 22.01
C PRO A 313 15.48 17.09 22.38
N ASP A 314 16.11 17.80 21.41
CA ASP A 314 17.31 18.61 21.70
C ASP A 314 16.92 19.97 22.28
N GLU A 315 15.82 20.54 21.79
CA GLU A 315 15.23 21.77 22.27
C GLU A 315 13.73 21.55 22.49
N CYS A 316 13.19 22.09 23.57
CA CYS A 316 11.81 21.99 23.95
C CYS A 316 11.36 23.31 24.57
N ASP A 317 10.25 23.88 24.12
CA ASP A 317 9.68 25.10 24.71
C ASP A 317 9.04 24.78 26.07
N GLY A 318 9.14 25.69 27.05
CA GLY A 318 8.63 25.53 28.41
C GLY A 318 9.65 24.96 29.39
N ASP A 319 9.22 24.12 30.34
CA ASP A 319 10.07 23.57 31.41
C ASP A 319 11.09 22.50 30.91
N GLY A 320 11.22 22.31 29.60
CA GLY A 320 12.24 21.46 28.98
C GLY A 320 11.95 19.95 29.00
N GLU A 321 10.85 19.50 29.57
CA GLU A 321 10.49 18.08 29.61
C GLU A 321 9.15 17.81 28.89
N LEU A 322 9.15 16.74 28.08
CA LEU A 322 7.92 16.21 27.52
C LEU A 322 7.08 15.56 28.62
N PRO A 323 5.77 15.74 28.65
CA PRO A 323 4.90 14.98 29.53
C PRO A 323 5.13 13.48 29.37
N GLN A 324 5.28 12.76 30.47
CA GLN A 324 5.40 11.30 30.44
C GLN A 324 4.02 10.69 30.20
N TYR A 325 3.81 10.20 28.98
CA TYR A 325 2.59 9.49 28.62
C TYR A 325 2.77 7.98 28.82
N ASN A 326 1.70 7.32 29.25
CA ASN A 326 1.63 5.86 29.20
C ASN A 326 1.30 5.44 27.75
N VAL A 327 2.30 4.92 27.04
CA VAL A 327 2.20 4.66 25.60
C VAL A 327 2.32 3.18 25.24
N SER A 328 1.54 2.75 24.26
CA SER A 328 1.74 1.49 23.56
C SER A 328 2.25 1.77 22.13
N TYR A 329 3.37 1.18 21.78
CA TYR A 329 4.04 1.46 20.51
C TYR A 329 4.16 0.23 19.61
N LYS A 330 3.62 0.33 18.40
CA LYS A 330 3.82 -0.62 17.29
C LYS A 330 4.84 -0.02 16.32
N PRO A 331 6.07 -0.56 16.24
CA PRO A 331 7.10 -0.05 15.33
C PRO A 331 6.83 -0.41 13.87
N GLN A 332 7.43 0.34 12.94
CA GLN A 332 7.37 0.08 11.50
C GLN A 332 7.94 -1.30 11.15
N LYS A 333 9.19 -1.58 11.60
CA LYS A 333 9.82 -2.89 11.40
C LYS A 333 9.56 -3.79 12.60
N ILE A 334 8.96 -4.94 12.33
CA ILE A 334 8.67 -5.95 13.33
C ILE A 334 9.69 -7.08 13.16
N SER A 335 10.42 -7.38 14.24
CA SER A 335 11.37 -8.51 14.23
C SER A 335 10.78 -9.65 15.04
N PRO A 336 10.60 -10.85 14.47
CA PRO A 336 10.06 -12.02 15.17
C PRO A 336 11.12 -12.66 16.07
N LYS A 337 11.49 -11.98 17.17
CA LYS A 337 12.53 -12.43 18.13
C LYS A 337 12.00 -13.41 19.18
N PHE A 338 10.68 -13.56 19.28
CA PHE A 338 10.09 -14.43 20.30
C PHE A 338 10.15 -15.89 19.85
N GLU A 339 10.74 -16.72 20.70
CA GLU A 339 10.79 -18.18 20.52
C GLU A 339 9.54 -18.78 21.20
N GLY A 340 8.60 -19.23 20.38
CA GLY A 340 7.36 -19.83 20.82
C GLY A 340 6.15 -19.44 19.98
N THR A 341 4.99 -19.92 20.37
CA THR A 341 3.74 -19.72 19.63
C THR A 341 3.14 -18.33 19.86
N VAL A 342 2.28 -17.91 18.94
CA VAL A 342 1.50 -16.66 19.09
C VAL A 342 0.70 -16.66 20.40
N ARG A 343 0.09 -17.80 20.77
CA ARG A 343 -0.63 -17.97 22.04
C ARG A 343 0.24 -17.67 23.25
N GLN A 344 1.45 -18.20 23.27
CA GLN A 344 2.40 -17.95 24.36
C GLN A 344 2.82 -16.47 24.42
N LEU A 345 3.04 -15.85 23.26
CA LEU A 345 3.38 -14.43 23.15
C LEU A 345 2.26 -13.54 23.71
N LEU A 346 1.01 -13.76 23.26
CA LEU A 346 -0.15 -12.99 23.71
C LEU A 346 -0.38 -13.17 25.22
N HIS A 347 -0.32 -14.41 25.70
CA HIS A 347 -0.47 -14.70 27.11
C HIS A 347 0.63 -14.05 27.98
N LYS A 348 1.87 -13.99 27.48
CA LYS A 348 2.99 -13.36 28.20
C LYS A 348 2.89 -11.83 28.24
N LYS A 349 2.39 -11.21 27.16
CA LYS A 349 2.46 -9.76 26.96
C LYS A 349 1.16 -9.03 27.30
N ILE A 350 0.01 -9.61 27.00
CA ILE A 350 -1.31 -8.97 27.10
C ILE A 350 -2.37 -9.92 27.70
N ARG A 351 -1.99 -10.68 28.73
CA ARG A 351 -2.82 -11.73 29.32
C ARG A 351 -4.25 -11.27 29.64
N ASP A 352 -4.39 -10.14 30.30
CA ASP A 352 -5.70 -9.66 30.77
C ASP A 352 -6.59 -9.24 29.60
N SER A 353 -6.04 -8.54 28.62
CA SER A 353 -6.75 -8.16 27.40
C SER A 353 -7.09 -9.39 26.54
N TYR A 354 -6.14 -10.31 26.36
CA TYR A 354 -6.31 -11.52 25.58
C TYR A 354 -7.43 -12.44 26.12
N LEU A 355 -7.66 -12.46 27.40
CA LEU A 355 -8.72 -13.26 28.02
C LEU A 355 -10.08 -12.52 28.05
N HIS A 356 -10.09 -11.21 27.77
CA HIS A 356 -11.31 -10.41 27.82
C HIS A 356 -12.20 -10.66 26.59
N PRO A 357 -13.47 -11.09 26.77
CA PRO A 357 -14.34 -11.46 25.64
C PRO A 357 -14.54 -10.35 24.59
N GLN A 358 -14.62 -9.10 25.04
CA GLN A 358 -14.80 -7.95 24.15
C GLN A 358 -13.54 -7.74 23.28
N PHE A 359 -12.34 -7.85 23.83
CA PHE A 359 -11.09 -7.74 23.05
C PHE A 359 -11.01 -8.86 22.01
N VAL A 360 -11.40 -10.07 22.38
CA VAL A 360 -11.45 -11.19 21.44
C VAL A 360 -12.42 -10.91 20.29
N SER A 361 -13.62 -10.38 20.58
CA SER A 361 -14.62 -10.08 19.54
C SER A 361 -14.25 -8.87 18.68
N ASP A 362 -13.67 -7.83 19.27
CA ASP A 362 -13.47 -6.55 18.60
C ASP A 362 -12.10 -6.43 17.92
N VAL A 363 -11.09 -7.19 18.38
CA VAL A 363 -9.72 -7.14 17.86
C VAL A 363 -9.26 -8.48 17.28
N MET A 364 -9.31 -9.56 18.09
CA MET A 364 -8.72 -10.84 17.70
C MET A 364 -9.42 -11.49 16.50
N LYS A 365 -10.75 -11.61 16.55
CA LYS A 365 -11.53 -12.21 15.46
C LYS A 365 -11.46 -11.45 14.16
N PRO A 366 -11.69 -10.11 14.12
CA PRO A 366 -11.59 -9.34 12.87
C PRO A 366 -10.20 -9.35 12.27
N LEU A 367 -9.13 -9.36 13.09
CA LEU A 367 -7.75 -9.51 12.62
C LEU A 367 -7.39 -10.96 12.28
N THR A 368 -8.33 -11.89 12.38
CA THR A 368 -8.13 -13.33 12.09
C THR A 368 -6.88 -13.89 12.79
N ILE A 369 -6.77 -13.63 14.10
CA ILE A 369 -5.64 -14.11 14.91
C ILE A 369 -5.81 -15.58 15.32
N ASP A 370 -7.06 -16.06 15.48
CA ASP A 370 -7.36 -17.41 15.95
C ASP A 370 -6.63 -18.53 15.18
N PRO A 371 -6.56 -18.52 13.83
CA PRO A 371 -5.83 -19.54 13.07
C PRO A 371 -4.31 -19.50 13.27
N LEU A 372 -3.77 -18.41 13.81
CA LEU A 372 -2.34 -18.20 14.01
C LEU A 372 -1.85 -18.63 15.40
N MET A 373 -2.78 -18.90 16.33
CA MET A 373 -2.48 -19.08 17.75
C MET A 373 -1.44 -20.15 18.05
N ASP A 374 -1.45 -21.25 17.32
CA ASP A 374 -0.56 -22.39 17.54
C ASP A 374 0.66 -22.39 16.60
N GLN A 375 0.79 -21.35 15.75
CA GLN A 375 1.96 -21.15 14.89
C GLN A 375 3.10 -20.48 15.68
N GLU A 376 4.33 -20.83 15.34
CA GLU A 376 5.51 -20.16 15.87
C GLU A 376 5.64 -18.76 15.29
N VAL A 377 5.96 -17.78 16.13
CA VAL A 377 6.06 -16.37 15.73
C VAL A 377 7.12 -16.15 14.64
N GLN A 378 8.19 -16.95 14.67
CA GLN A 378 9.28 -16.86 13.68
C GLN A 378 8.87 -17.33 12.28
N ASN A 379 7.83 -18.16 12.16
CA ASN A 379 7.35 -18.73 10.90
C ASN A 379 6.19 -17.94 10.28
N LEU A 380 5.74 -16.86 10.93
CA LEU A 380 4.65 -16.02 10.42
C LEU A 380 5.09 -15.25 9.17
N SER A 381 4.19 -15.17 8.19
CA SER A 381 4.34 -14.26 7.06
C SER A 381 4.30 -12.79 7.52
N GLY A 382 4.81 -11.86 6.69
CA GLY A 382 4.82 -10.44 7.03
C GLY A 382 3.44 -9.89 7.41
N GLY A 383 2.37 -10.27 6.70
CA GLY A 383 1.01 -9.84 7.00
C GLY A 383 0.45 -10.46 8.28
N GLU A 384 0.75 -11.72 8.57
CA GLU A 384 0.36 -12.39 9.82
C GLU A 384 1.06 -11.75 11.02
N LEU A 385 2.38 -11.52 10.90
CA LEU A 385 3.17 -10.86 11.93
C LEU A 385 2.66 -9.43 12.20
N GLN A 386 2.28 -8.70 11.15
CA GLN A 386 1.70 -7.37 11.25
C GLN A 386 0.39 -7.37 12.04
N ARG A 387 -0.52 -8.32 11.76
CA ARG A 387 -1.80 -8.46 12.48
C ARG A 387 -1.58 -8.82 13.96
N VAL A 388 -0.66 -9.73 14.25
CA VAL A 388 -0.27 -10.08 15.63
C VAL A 388 0.32 -8.87 16.36
N ALA A 389 1.18 -8.08 15.70
CA ALA A 389 1.76 -6.88 16.28
C ALA A 389 0.70 -5.79 16.58
N LEU A 390 -0.30 -5.64 15.70
CA LEU A 390 -1.44 -4.75 15.95
C LEU A 390 -2.23 -5.23 17.17
N ALA A 391 -2.57 -6.51 17.26
CA ALA A 391 -3.26 -7.08 18.42
C ALA A 391 -2.48 -6.89 19.72
N LEU A 392 -1.15 -7.07 19.71
CA LEU A 392 -0.29 -6.80 20.85
C LEU A 392 -0.30 -5.33 21.26
N CYS A 393 -0.20 -4.42 20.30
CA CYS A 393 -0.21 -2.99 20.56
C CYS A 393 -1.55 -2.56 21.18
N LEU A 394 -2.68 -2.95 20.59
CA LEU A 394 -4.01 -2.60 21.09
C LEU A 394 -4.34 -3.30 22.42
N GLY A 395 -3.80 -4.48 22.66
CA GLY A 395 -4.02 -5.22 23.91
C GLY A 395 -3.18 -4.73 25.09
N HIS A 396 -2.13 -3.93 24.85
CA HIS A 396 -1.32 -3.37 25.93
C HIS A 396 -2.05 -2.15 26.54
N PRO A 397 -2.29 -2.11 27.87
CA PRO A 397 -2.95 -0.98 28.52
C PRO A 397 -2.13 0.30 28.37
N ALA A 398 -2.70 1.31 27.71
CA ALA A 398 -2.04 2.59 27.49
C ALA A 398 -3.07 3.73 27.38
N ASP A 399 -2.61 4.97 27.49
CA ASP A 399 -3.42 6.16 27.26
C ASP A 399 -3.27 6.65 25.82
N ILE A 400 -2.09 6.46 25.23
CA ILE A 400 -1.77 6.83 23.86
C ILE A 400 -1.23 5.61 23.11
N TYR A 401 -1.79 5.37 21.92
CA TYR A 401 -1.38 4.33 21.01
C TYR A 401 -0.61 4.94 19.85
N LEU A 402 0.64 4.54 19.70
CA LEU A 402 1.54 4.99 18.64
C LEU A 402 1.70 3.87 17.62
N ILE A 403 1.18 4.06 16.40
CA ILE A 403 1.12 3.00 15.39
C ILE A 403 1.83 3.47 14.12
N ASP A 404 2.94 2.84 13.82
CA ASP A 404 3.77 3.17 12.65
C ASP A 404 3.48 2.20 11.50
N GLU A 405 2.91 2.70 10.40
CA GLU A 405 2.52 1.99 9.19
C GLU A 405 1.73 0.68 9.44
N PRO A 406 0.49 0.77 9.92
CA PRO A 406 -0.34 -0.42 10.15
C PRO A 406 -0.73 -1.17 8.88
N SER A 407 -0.73 -0.52 7.70
CA SER A 407 -1.07 -1.13 6.40
C SER A 407 0.04 -1.97 5.79
N ALA A 408 1.28 -1.86 6.30
CA ALA A 408 2.42 -2.58 5.73
C ALA A 408 2.19 -4.09 5.70
N TYR A 409 2.53 -4.74 4.59
CA TYR A 409 2.35 -6.18 4.33
C TYR A 409 0.91 -6.70 4.30
N LEU A 410 -0.09 -5.85 4.52
CA LEU A 410 -1.51 -6.22 4.46
C LEU A 410 -2.06 -6.08 3.04
N ASP A 411 -2.93 -7.00 2.65
CA ASP A 411 -3.70 -6.86 1.42
C ASP A 411 -4.83 -5.83 1.57
N SER A 412 -5.48 -5.47 0.47
CA SER A 412 -6.52 -4.43 0.46
C SER A 412 -7.66 -4.70 1.43
N GLU A 413 -8.06 -5.95 1.61
CA GLU A 413 -9.12 -6.34 2.56
C GLU A 413 -8.64 -6.20 4.00
N GLN A 414 -7.46 -6.74 4.29
CA GLN A 414 -6.87 -6.69 5.63
C GLN A 414 -6.57 -5.24 6.08
N ARG A 415 -6.16 -4.34 5.15
CA ARG A 415 -5.98 -2.91 5.45
C ARG A 415 -7.26 -2.26 5.94
N ILE A 416 -8.37 -2.52 5.26
CA ILE A 416 -9.68 -1.97 5.63
C ILE A 416 -10.17 -2.56 6.97
N LEU A 417 -10.01 -3.86 7.17
CA LEU A 417 -10.36 -4.51 8.43
C LEU A 417 -9.51 -3.98 9.59
N ALA A 418 -8.19 -3.84 9.39
CA ALA A 418 -7.30 -3.27 10.40
C ALA A 418 -7.69 -1.84 10.76
N SER A 419 -8.04 -1.00 9.77
CA SER A 419 -8.50 0.37 10.05
C SER A 419 -9.81 0.39 10.83
N LYS A 420 -10.76 -0.48 10.52
CA LYS A 420 -12.00 -0.62 11.30
C LYS A 420 -11.74 -1.05 12.74
N VAL A 421 -10.84 -2.02 12.94
CA VAL A 421 -10.45 -2.51 14.27
C VAL A 421 -9.81 -1.39 15.09
N ILE A 422 -8.83 -0.69 14.52
CA ILE A 422 -8.14 0.42 15.20
C ILE A 422 -9.15 1.51 15.59
N LYS A 423 -9.96 2.00 14.64
CA LYS A 423 -10.92 3.08 14.89
C LYS A 423 -11.94 2.68 15.98
N ARG A 424 -12.52 1.49 15.86
CA ARG A 424 -13.49 0.98 16.83
C ARG A 424 -12.86 0.83 18.23
N PHE A 425 -11.65 0.27 18.31
CA PHE A 425 -10.95 0.10 19.59
C PHE A 425 -10.66 1.44 20.26
N ILE A 426 -10.06 2.40 19.56
CA ILE A 426 -9.70 3.71 20.10
C ILE A 426 -10.95 4.46 20.59
N MET A 427 -12.03 4.45 19.80
CA MET A 427 -13.29 5.09 20.17
C MET A 427 -13.93 4.46 21.42
N HIS A 428 -13.99 3.14 21.49
CA HIS A 428 -14.59 2.43 22.62
C HIS A 428 -13.75 2.52 23.89
N ALA A 429 -12.42 2.45 23.76
CA ALA A 429 -11.50 2.59 24.89
C ALA A 429 -11.37 4.03 25.38
N LYS A 430 -11.91 5.02 24.62
CA LYS A 430 -11.74 6.46 24.88
C LYS A 430 -10.28 6.85 25.03
N LYS A 431 -9.44 6.39 24.13
CA LYS A 431 -7.99 6.63 24.09
C LYS A 431 -7.62 7.43 22.85
N THR A 432 -6.36 7.87 22.79
CA THR A 432 -5.84 8.61 21.65
C THR A 432 -4.88 7.75 20.84
N ALA A 433 -4.88 7.90 19.52
CA ALA A 433 -3.90 7.25 18.67
C ALA A 433 -3.20 8.25 17.74
N PHE A 434 -1.87 8.09 17.61
CA PHE A 434 -1.09 8.72 16.55
C PHE A 434 -0.66 7.64 15.57
N ILE A 435 -0.99 7.84 14.30
CA ILE A 435 -0.81 6.82 13.26
C ILE A 435 -0.04 7.40 12.09
N VAL A 436 1.09 6.79 11.73
CA VAL A 436 1.76 7.07 10.46
C VAL A 436 1.18 6.17 9.39
N GLU A 437 0.67 6.75 8.30
CA GLU A 437 0.05 5.97 7.23
C GLU A 437 0.32 6.59 5.85
N HIS A 438 0.49 5.70 4.86
CA HIS A 438 0.71 6.07 3.46
C HIS A 438 -0.42 5.62 2.53
N ASP A 439 -1.33 4.78 3.00
CA ASP A 439 -2.54 4.39 2.28
C ASP A 439 -3.61 5.45 2.48
N PHE A 440 -4.03 6.13 1.41
CA PHE A 440 -5.01 7.20 1.49
C PHE A 440 -6.38 6.76 2.01
N ILE A 441 -6.81 5.56 1.62
CA ILE A 441 -8.09 5.03 2.05
C ILE A 441 -8.06 4.81 3.56
N MET A 442 -6.99 4.19 4.04
CA MET A 442 -6.81 3.94 5.46
C MET A 442 -6.62 5.25 6.24
N ALA A 443 -5.79 6.16 5.74
CA ALA A 443 -5.54 7.45 6.37
C ALA A 443 -6.82 8.28 6.53
N THR A 444 -7.60 8.43 5.45
CA THR A 444 -8.85 9.21 5.47
C THR A 444 -9.97 8.55 6.28
N TYR A 445 -9.98 7.21 6.37
CA TYR A 445 -10.94 6.49 7.19
C TYR A 445 -10.64 6.62 8.70
N LEU A 446 -9.36 6.57 9.06
CA LEU A 446 -8.91 6.60 10.46
C LEU A 446 -8.97 8.01 11.04
N ALA A 447 -8.48 9.02 10.31
CA ALA A 447 -8.19 10.33 10.84
C ALA A 447 -9.44 11.10 11.30
N ASP A 448 -9.38 11.60 12.52
CA ASP A 448 -10.23 12.69 13.00
C ASP A 448 -9.49 14.02 12.77
N ARG A 449 -8.18 14.06 13.02
CA ARG A 449 -7.28 15.17 12.70
C ARG A 449 -6.01 14.64 12.02
N VAL A 450 -5.27 15.54 11.38
CA VAL A 450 -4.01 15.19 10.70
C VAL A 450 -2.89 16.15 11.06
N ILE A 451 -1.67 15.62 11.12
CA ILE A 451 -0.43 16.38 11.20
C ILE A 451 0.27 16.26 9.85
N VAL A 452 0.48 17.39 9.18
CA VAL A 452 1.17 17.44 7.89
C VAL A 452 2.64 17.77 8.12
N TYR A 453 3.50 17.00 7.47
CA TYR A 453 4.95 17.20 7.48
C TYR A 453 5.38 17.88 6.19
N GLU A 454 6.07 19.00 6.31
CA GLU A 454 6.56 19.82 5.21
C GLU A 454 8.08 19.98 5.30
N GLY A 455 8.74 20.18 4.17
CA GLY A 455 10.18 20.42 4.09
C GLY A 455 10.90 19.49 3.13
N GLU A 456 12.23 19.46 3.23
CA GLU A 456 13.09 18.60 2.42
C GLU A 456 13.38 17.29 3.16
N PRO A 457 12.98 16.13 2.62
CA PRO A 457 13.28 14.83 3.22
C PRO A 457 14.77 14.65 3.50
N SER A 458 15.10 14.10 4.67
CA SER A 458 16.47 13.83 5.12
C SER A 458 17.37 15.06 5.33
N LYS A 459 16.83 16.29 5.24
CA LYS A 459 17.55 17.55 5.53
C LYS A 459 16.86 18.33 6.62
N CYS A 460 15.67 18.86 6.34
CA CYS A 460 14.90 19.65 7.29
C CYS A 460 13.41 19.45 7.06
N ALA A 461 12.68 19.14 8.11
CA ALA A 461 11.23 19.00 8.05
C ALA A 461 10.55 19.65 9.27
N THR A 462 9.33 20.12 9.07
CA THR A 462 8.48 20.69 10.11
C THR A 462 7.18 19.90 10.19
N ALA A 463 6.86 19.39 11.36
CA ALA A 463 5.55 18.82 11.68
C ALA A 463 4.63 19.96 12.11
N ARG A 464 3.55 20.20 11.36
CA ARG A 464 2.56 21.24 11.66
C ARG A 464 1.70 20.86 12.86
N THR A 465 1.02 21.81 13.44
CA THR A 465 -0.02 21.54 14.47
C THR A 465 -1.09 20.61 13.93
N PRO A 466 -1.75 19.78 14.77
CA PRO A 466 -2.88 18.95 14.35
C PRO A 466 -4.01 19.81 13.77
N GLN A 467 -4.45 19.50 12.55
CA GLN A 467 -5.49 20.22 11.81
C GLN A 467 -6.68 19.30 11.55
N SER A 468 -7.84 19.89 11.22
CA SER A 468 -8.98 19.10 10.77
C SER A 468 -8.62 18.24 9.56
N LEU A 469 -9.28 17.10 9.38
CA LEU A 469 -9.04 16.20 8.24
C LEU A 469 -9.11 16.95 6.90
N ILE A 470 -10.12 17.82 6.72
CA ILE A 470 -10.30 18.55 5.46
C ILE A 470 -9.14 19.54 5.22
N THR A 471 -8.83 20.37 6.22
CA THR A 471 -7.77 21.37 6.11
C THR A 471 -6.41 20.73 5.86
N GLY A 472 -6.06 19.72 6.67
CA GLY A 472 -4.77 19.05 6.55
C GLY A 472 -4.65 18.22 5.28
N MET A 473 -5.72 17.55 4.83
CA MET A 473 -5.71 16.83 3.54
C MET A 473 -5.57 17.81 2.37
N ASN A 474 -6.25 18.96 2.37
CA ASN A 474 -6.06 19.98 1.35
C ASN A 474 -4.61 20.47 1.30
N LEU A 475 -4.00 20.78 2.45
CA LEU A 475 -2.60 21.18 2.54
C LEU A 475 -1.67 20.08 2.01
N PHE A 476 -1.86 18.85 2.46
CA PHE A 476 -1.01 17.72 2.04
C PHE A 476 -1.12 17.44 0.53
N LEU A 477 -2.33 17.43 -0.01
CA LEU A 477 -2.57 17.18 -1.44
C LEU A 477 -2.11 18.34 -2.33
N SER A 478 -2.19 19.59 -1.85
CA SER A 478 -1.65 20.74 -2.58
C SER A 478 -0.12 20.66 -2.69
N ASN A 479 0.57 20.21 -1.63
CA ASN A 479 2.01 19.99 -1.65
C ASN A 479 2.44 18.88 -2.63
N LEU A 480 1.54 17.91 -2.90
CA LEU A 480 1.75 16.84 -3.87
C LEU A 480 1.27 17.19 -5.29
N ASP A 481 0.60 18.31 -5.48
CA ASP A 481 -0.09 18.71 -6.74
C ASP A 481 -1.08 17.66 -7.26
N VAL A 482 -1.84 17.03 -6.36
CA VAL A 482 -2.78 15.94 -6.66
C VAL A 482 -4.14 16.25 -6.08
N THR A 483 -5.20 16.03 -6.86
CA THR A 483 -6.57 16.26 -6.43
C THR A 483 -7.33 14.97 -6.18
N PHE A 484 -8.21 14.99 -5.18
CA PHE A 484 -9.05 13.87 -4.79
C PHE A 484 -10.52 14.21 -4.90
N ARG A 485 -11.30 13.20 -5.27
CA ARG A 485 -12.77 13.23 -5.22
C ARG A 485 -13.27 12.00 -4.46
N ARG A 486 -14.53 12.01 -4.04
CA ARG A 486 -15.19 10.83 -3.49
C ARG A 486 -15.97 10.08 -4.55
N ASP A 487 -15.99 8.76 -4.45
CA ASP A 487 -16.87 7.92 -5.24
C ASP A 487 -18.31 8.09 -4.73
N PRO A 488 -19.30 8.44 -5.58
CA PRO A 488 -20.67 8.70 -5.13
C PRO A 488 -21.41 7.46 -4.63
N THR A 489 -20.88 6.25 -4.86
CA THR A 489 -21.55 5.00 -4.45
C THR A 489 -21.12 4.52 -3.06
N ASN A 490 -19.83 4.65 -2.74
CA ASN A 490 -19.26 4.10 -1.49
C ASN A 490 -18.38 5.10 -0.74
N TYR A 491 -18.34 6.35 -1.17
CA TYR A 491 -17.60 7.47 -0.57
C TYR A 491 -16.09 7.26 -0.43
N ARG A 492 -15.51 6.26 -1.10
CA ARG A 492 -14.06 6.07 -1.08
C ARG A 492 -13.33 7.22 -1.76
N PRO A 493 -12.15 7.63 -1.26
CA PRO A 493 -11.32 8.61 -1.94
C PRO A 493 -10.80 8.05 -3.27
N ARG A 494 -10.85 8.88 -4.31
CA ARG A 494 -10.36 8.57 -5.65
C ARG A 494 -9.43 9.67 -6.12
N ILE A 495 -8.29 9.30 -6.69
CA ILE A 495 -7.33 10.24 -7.27
C ILE A 495 -7.84 10.65 -8.67
N ASN A 496 -7.86 11.95 -8.95
CA ASN A 496 -8.13 12.42 -10.31
C ASN A 496 -6.93 12.13 -11.21
N LYS A 497 -7.20 11.71 -12.45
CA LYS A 497 -6.12 11.57 -13.44
C LYS A 497 -5.53 12.95 -13.73
N TRP A 498 -4.22 13.04 -13.70
CA TRP A 498 -3.48 14.29 -13.89
C TRP A 498 -3.88 14.99 -15.19
N GLY A 499 -4.15 16.30 -15.11
CA GLY A 499 -4.59 17.11 -16.23
C GLY A 499 -6.02 16.84 -16.74
N SER A 500 -6.82 16.02 -16.02
CA SER A 500 -8.25 15.85 -16.33
C SER A 500 -9.03 17.13 -16.03
N THR A 501 -10.23 17.28 -16.61
CA THR A 501 -11.09 18.44 -16.37
C THR A 501 -11.34 18.69 -14.88
N LYS A 502 -11.68 17.62 -14.13
CA LYS A 502 -11.89 17.68 -12.68
C LYS A 502 -10.62 18.06 -11.90
N ASP A 503 -9.46 17.56 -12.31
CA ASP A 503 -8.18 17.89 -11.69
C ASP A 503 -7.88 19.40 -11.82
N ARG A 504 -8.08 19.95 -13.03
CA ARG A 504 -7.88 21.39 -13.29
C ARG A 504 -8.87 22.24 -12.51
N GLU A 505 -10.15 21.93 -12.56
CA GLU A 505 -11.21 22.66 -11.84
C GLU A 505 -10.92 22.73 -10.33
N GLN A 506 -10.51 21.60 -9.71
CA GLN A 506 -10.19 21.56 -8.29
C GLN A 506 -8.91 22.33 -7.93
N LYS A 507 -7.87 22.27 -8.78
CA LYS A 507 -6.64 23.05 -8.61
C LYS A 507 -6.90 24.55 -8.73
N ASP A 508 -7.68 24.96 -9.73
CA ASP A 508 -8.06 26.37 -9.93
C ASP A 508 -8.89 26.91 -8.76
N ALA A 509 -9.74 26.07 -8.16
CA ALA A 509 -10.54 26.41 -6.99
C ALA A 509 -9.77 26.31 -5.65
N GLY A 510 -8.54 25.76 -5.64
CA GLY A 510 -7.76 25.49 -4.42
C GLY A 510 -8.37 24.40 -3.52
N THR A 511 -9.30 23.57 -4.05
CA THR A 511 -9.99 22.51 -3.32
C THR A 511 -9.46 21.14 -3.70
N TYR A 512 -8.29 20.77 -3.21
CA TYR A 512 -7.60 19.52 -3.57
C TYR A 512 -8.29 18.28 -3.00
N TYR A 513 -8.92 18.40 -1.83
CA TYR A 513 -9.73 17.35 -1.21
C TYR A 513 -11.20 17.77 -1.24
N TYR A 514 -11.92 17.27 -2.24
CA TYR A 514 -13.33 17.62 -2.43
C TYR A 514 -14.24 16.67 -1.68
N ILE A 515 -15.08 17.20 -0.84
CA ILE A 515 -16.21 16.52 -0.21
C ILE A 515 -17.45 17.14 -0.86
N ASP A 516 -18.20 16.35 -1.63
CA ASP A 516 -19.51 16.80 -2.10
C ASP A 516 -20.36 17.13 -0.87
N GLU A 517 -20.75 18.38 -0.70
CA GLU A 517 -21.81 18.76 0.22
C GLU A 517 -23.10 18.09 -0.30
N MET A 518 -23.65 17.15 0.49
CA MET A 518 -24.96 16.55 0.23
C MET A 518 -26.07 17.55 0.58
#